data_cbf16511e0329b65a1701137d19fa0d4
#
_entry.id   cbf16511e0329b65a1701137d19fa0d4
#
_cell.length_a   1.000
_cell.length_b   1.000
_cell.length_c   1.000
_cell.angle_alpha   90.00
_cell.angle_beta   90.00
_cell.angle_gamma   90.00
#
_symmetry.space_group_name_H-M   'P 1'
#
loop_
_entity.id
_entity.type
_entity.pdbx_description
1 polymer ?
#
loop_
_entity_poly.entity_id
_entity_poly.type
_entity_poly.pdbx_seq_one_letter_code
_entity_poly.pdbx_strand_id
1 'polypeptide(L)'
;NDLGNLTKLSTESDAIQVNVATRLASGSTTGWKTALYEAKLEDYYLKTTPKLDYKVKDRFGLPQSIMKFNDSGSELKNIINIVNQDEELRPIKGSTRFGITPVRLHQMNPDQCAFSIDYYTDPNSLLLDPFSGRSTTAITSLYLQRKFIGFGIDKEANQKTRDVITNHLKAPDADWNIIDGDGCDMEYLKDQSEIIDAVYTSPPYYRNAEDYSDDPLDLCNMSIDQFDSRIDVLFSNLKRLIKKSSWEDKVFHPVIFVVGTSRLGKQGIFDMTHTFQRIAKEHSFTFHDQMFVQLNNPFLCSSLERNYRNRYVHKNYESQIVFVKY
;
A
#
# COMPACT_ATOMS: atom_id res chain seq x y z
N ASN A 1 2.95 16.27 40.94
CA ASN A 1 3.43 15.77 39.63
C ASN A 1 3.13 16.73 38.45
N ASP A 2 2.15 17.64 38.59
CA ASP A 2 1.76 18.54 37.48
C ASP A 2 2.76 19.69 37.28
N LEU A 3 3.34 20.22 38.35
CA LEU A 3 4.36 21.29 38.29
C LEU A 3 5.62 20.85 37.51
N GLY A 4 6.10 19.62 37.68
CA GLY A 4 7.25 19.11 36.95
C GLY A 4 6.97 18.90 35.46
N ASN A 5 5.71 18.68 35.10
CA ASN A 5 5.28 18.54 33.71
C ASN A 5 5.17 19.91 33.02
N LEU A 6 4.65 20.92 33.73
CA LEU A 6 4.59 22.31 33.24
C LEU A 6 5.99 22.88 33.01
N THR A 7 6.95 22.61 33.90
CA THR A 7 8.34 23.05 33.75
C THR A 7 9.00 22.44 32.51
N LYS A 8 8.73 21.16 32.21
CA LYS A 8 9.24 20.52 30.98
C LYS A 8 8.57 21.04 29.72
N LEU A 9 7.28 21.34 29.76
CA LEU A 9 6.57 21.92 28.64
C LEU A 9 7.01 23.38 28.35
N SER A 10 7.32 24.17 29.38
CA SER A 10 7.76 25.57 29.25
C SER A 10 9.12 25.72 28.53
N THR A 11 9.89 24.64 28.39
CA THR A 11 11.15 24.67 27.62
C THR A 11 10.95 24.36 26.13
N GLU A 12 9.74 23.99 25.74
CA GLU A 12 9.42 23.69 24.35
C GLU A 12 8.95 24.93 23.59
N SER A 13 8.95 24.85 22.25
CA SER A 13 8.41 25.96 21.45
C SER A 13 6.90 26.17 21.67
N ASP A 14 6.42 27.38 21.42
CA ASP A 14 4.99 27.72 21.56
C ASP A 14 4.10 26.81 20.73
N ALA A 15 4.55 26.43 19.52
CA ALA A 15 3.82 25.49 18.64
C ALA A 15 3.64 24.10 19.29
N ILE A 16 4.69 23.58 19.93
CA ILE A 16 4.64 22.30 20.66
C ILE A 16 3.74 22.44 21.88
N GLN A 17 3.84 23.52 22.63
CA GLN A 17 3.02 23.76 23.81
C GLN A 17 1.51 23.78 23.48
N VAL A 18 1.14 24.52 22.42
CA VAL A 18 -0.24 24.57 21.93
C VAL A 18 -0.74 23.19 21.44
N ASN A 19 0.08 22.47 20.70
CA ASN A 19 -0.27 21.13 20.21
C ASN A 19 -0.51 20.15 21.37
N VAL A 20 0.35 20.14 22.39
CA VAL A 20 0.18 19.30 23.59
C VAL A 20 -1.13 19.65 24.31
N ALA A 21 -1.40 20.94 24.52
CA ALA A 21 -2.63 21.40 25.18
C ALA A 21 -3.88 20.95 24.38
N THR A 22 -3.87 21.11 23.08
CA THR A 22 -4.97 20.71 22.18
C THR A 22 -5.22 19.20 22.27
N ARG A 23 -4.18 18.38 22.21
CA ARG A 23 -4.30 16.90 22.29
C ARG A 23 -4.87 16.45 23.63
N LEU A 24 -4.45 17.05 24.72
CA LEU A 24 -4.97 16.76 26.06
C LEU A 24 -6.43 17.20 26.21
N ALA A 25 -6.78 18.38 25.71
CA ALA A 25 -8.14 18.91 25.78
C ALA A 25 -9.14 18.13 24.92
N SER A 26 -8.72 17.63 23.77
CA SER A 26 -9.56 16.82 22.85
C SER A 26 -9.72 15.37 23.31
N GLY A 27 -8.96 14.92 24.31
CA GLY A 27 -8.92 13.52 24.73
C GLY A 27 -8.27 12.58 23.71
N SER A 28 -7.58 13.12 22.70
CA SER A 28 -6.89 12.34 21.68
C SER A 28 -5.70 11.52 22.22
N THR A 29 -5.18 11.93 23.38
CA THR A 29 -4.16 11.20 24.15
C THR A 29 -4.51 11.16 25.63
N THR A 30 -4.12 10.08 26.30
CA THR A 30 -4.42 9.85 27.73
C THR A 30 -3.33 10.32 28.67
N GLY A 31 -2.21 10.82 28.16
CA GLY A 31 -1.10 11.24 29.00
C GLY A 31 -0.22 12.32 28.38
N TRP A 32 0.23 13.26 29.24
CA TRP A 32 1.04 14.39 28.80
C TRP A 32 2.36 13.98 28.13
N LYS A 33 3.00 12.87 28.56
CA LYS A 33 4.24 12.38 27.93
C LYS A 33 4.01 11.94 26.47
N THR A 34 2.91 11.27 26.24
CA THR A 34 2.50 10.83 24.89
C THR A 34 2.16 12.06 24.05
N ALA A 35 1.38 13.00 24.59
CA ALA A 35 1.05 14.25 23.91
C ALA A 35 2.30 15.07 23.54
N LEU A 36 3.28 15.15 24.44
CA LEU A 36 4.54 15.85 24.18
C LEU A 36 5.38 15.14 23.11
N TYR A 37 5.48 13.82 23.20
CA TYR A 37 6.21 13.04 22.19
C TYR A 37 5.60 13.21 20.79
N GLU A 38 4.29 13.08 20.68
CA GLU A 38 3.56 13.24 19.42
C GLU A 38 3.68 14.67 18.87
N ALA A 39 3.59 15.69 19.74
CA ALA A 39 3.74 17.10 19.34
C ALA A 39 5.16 17.40 18.85
N LYS A 40 6.20 16.83 19.48
CA LYS A 40 7.59 16.96 19.03
C LYS A 40 7.84 16.26 17.71
N LEU A 41 7.29 15.09 17.56
CA LEU A 41 7.40 14.31 16.33
C LEU A 41 6.74 15.08 15.18
N GLU A 42 5.59 15.67 15.43
CA GLU A 42 4.89 16.50 14.48
C GLU A 42 5.66 17.77 14.09
N ASP A 43 6.21 18.49 15.09
CA ASP A 43 7.02 19.69 14.87
C ASP A 43 8.31 19.35 14.07
N TYR A 44 8.93 18.22 14.38
CA TYR A 44 10.07 17.71 13.62
C TYR A 44 9.72 17.48 12.14
N TYR A 45 8.62 16.79 11.87
CA TYR A 45 8.17 16.55 10.50
C TYR A 45 7.81 17.86 9.78
N LEU A 46 7.16 18.81 10.46
CA LEU A 46 6.84 20.11 9.89
C LEU A 46 8.07 20.93 9.48
N LYS A 47 9.19 20.74 10.19
CA LYS A 47 10.45 21.50 9.94
C LYS A 47 11.35 20.81 8.93
N THR A 48 11.31 19.48 8.87
CA THR A 48 12.28 18.68 8.08
C THR A 48 11.73 18.21 6.75
N THR A 49 10.42 18.17 6.57
CA THR A 49 9.80 17.80 5.30
C THR A 49 9.56 19.05 4.45
N PRO A 50 10.01 19.09 3.18
CA PRO A 50 9.59 20.14 2.25
C PRO A 50 8.06 20.15 2.22
N LYS A 51 7.46 21.35 2.20
CA LYS A 51 6.01 21.60 2.31
C LYS A 51 5.16 20.59 1.53
N LEU A 52 4.97 19.43 2.13
CA LEU A 52 3.97 18.47 1.68
C LEU A 52 2.59 19.08 1.93
N ASP A 53 1.71 18.98 0.94
CA ASP A 53 0.31 19.38 1.14
C ASP A 53 -0.33 18.33 2.07
N TYR A 54 -0.39 18.64 3.36
CA TYR A 54 -0.66 17.74 4.50
C TYR A 54 -2.09 17.18 4.59
N LYS A 55 -2.86 17.19 3.52
CA LYS A 55 -4.23 16.63 3.54
C LYS A 55 -4.28 15.19 4.00
N VAL A 56 -3.26 14.39 3.67
CA VAL A 56 -3.17 12.98 4.09
C VAL A 56 -2.80 12.87 5.56
N LYS A 57 -1.85 13.68 6.04
CA LYS A 57 -1.47 13.73 7.46
C LYS A 57 -2.64 14.14 8.35
N ASP A 58 -3.37 15.18 7.97
CA ASP A 58 -4.54 15.66 8.71
C ASP A 58 -5.62 14.59 8.82
N ARG A 59 -5.70 13.70 7.82
CA ARG A 59 -6.66 12.62 7.76
C ARG A 59 -6.24 11.37 8.52
N PHE A 60 -4.97 10.97 8.44
CA PHE A 60 -4.50 9.67 8.93
C PHE A 60 -3.58 9.77 10.15
N GLY A 61 -3.10 10.96 10.48
CA GLY A 61 -2.13 11.19 11.55
C GLY A 61 -0.70 10.76 11.17
N LEU A 62 0.14 10.58 12.20
CA LEU A 62 1.52 10.17 12.00
C LEU A 62 1.63 8.67 11.71
N PRO A 63 2.60 8.26 10.89
CA PRO A 63 2.80 6.85 10.58
C PRO A 63 3.18 6.05 11.82
N GLN A 64 2.63 4.85 11.92
CA GLN A 64 2.88 3.90 13.00
C GLN A 64 3.13 2.52 12.41
N SER A 65 3.83 1.66 13.13
CA SER A 65 4.09 0.29 12.70
C SER A 65 2.81 -0.56 12.54
N ILE A 66 1.71 -0.14 13.20
CA ILE A 66 0.39 -0.75 13.02
C ILE A 66 -0.59 0.38 12.69
N MET A 67 -1.18 0.31 11.51
CA MET A 67 -2.15 1.27 11.01
C MET A 67 -3.50 0.61 10.77
N LYS A 68 -4.57 1.39 10.98
CA LYS A 68 -5.94 1.01 10.64
C LYS A 68 -6.54 2.08 9.77
N PHE A 69 -6.90 1.72 8.56
CA PHE A 69 -7.59 2.61 7.63
C PHE A 69 -9.08 2.31 7.65
N ASN A 70 -9.85 3.32 7.98
CA ASN A 70 -11.30 3.23 7.93
C ASN A 70 -11.74 3.43 6.49
N ASP A 71 -12.73 2.67 6.08
CA ASP A 71 -13.35 2.78 4.77
C ASP A 71 -14.25 4.05 4.74
N SER A 72 -13.63 5.20 4.60
CA SER A 72 -14.34 6.48 4.54
C SER A 72 -14.77 6.79 3.10
N GLY A 73 -15.99 7.28 2.92
CA GLY A 73 -16.55 7.68 1.62
C GLY A 73 -15.87 8.94 1.06
N SER A 74 -14.59 8.83 0.70
CA SER A 74 -13.82 9.92 0.11
C SER A 74 -14.14 10.08 -1.38
N GLU A 75 -13.86 11.28 -1.91
CA GLU A 75 -13.93 11.54 -3.36
C GLU A 75 -13.06 10.56 -4.15
N LEU A 76 -11.83 10.31 -3.68
CA LEU A 76 -10.92 9.32 -4.25
C LEU A 76 -11.57 7.93 -4.35
N LYS A 77 -12.21 7.47 -3.28
CA LYS A 77 -12.93 6.19 -3.28
C LYS A 77 -14.09 6.17 -4.29
N ASN A 78 -14.80 7.28 -4.43
CA ASN A 78 -15.89 7.37 -5.39
C ASN A 78 -15.36 7.22 -6.83
N ILE A 79 -14.24 7.87 -7.16
CA ILE A 79 -13.59 7.76 -8.48
C ILE A 79 -13.11 6.32 -8.72
N ILE A 80 -12.44 5.70 -7.75
CA ILE A 80 -12.00 4.30 -7.84
C ILE A 80 -13.19 3.35 -8.03
N ASN A 81 -14.31 3.62 -7.37
CA ASN A 81 -15.51 2.81 -7.49
C ASN A 81 -16.12 2.87 -8.90
N ILE A 82 -15.91 3.93 -9.68
CA ILE A 82 -16.39 4.01 -11.06
C ILE A 82 -15.77 2.91 -11.94
N VAL A 83 -14.46 2.64 -11.77
CA VAL A 83 -13.78 1.54 -12.49
C VAL A 83 -14.44 0.19 -12.25
N ASN A 84 -15.01 0.02 -11.06
CA ASN A 84 -15.54 -1.26 -10.58
C ASN A 84 -17.07 -1.34 -10.61
N GLN A 85 -17.78 -0.35 -11.20
CA GLN A 85 -19.24 -0.31 -11.18
C GLN A 85 -19.89 -1.46 -11.97
N ASP A 86 -19.28 -1.88 -13.07
CA ASP A 86 -19.83 -2.88 -13.99
C ASP A 86 -19.36 -4.32 -13.66
N GLU A 87 -18.54 -4.48 -12.62
CA GLU A 87 -18.13 -5.82 -12.23
C GLU A 87 -19.31 -6.53 -11.55
N GLU A 88 -19.77 -7.62 -12.16
CA GLU A 88 -20.60 -8.58 -11.45
C GLU A 88 -19.90 -8.98 -10.16
N LEU A 89 -20.58 -8.70 -9.04
CA LEU A 89 -20.09 -9.10 -7.72
C LEU A 89 -20.04 -10.63 -7.71
N ARG A 90 -18.87 -11.20 -8.00
CA ARG A 90 -18.69 -12.67 -7.97
C ARG A 90 -19.01 -13.16 -6.57
N PRO A 91 -19.99 -14.07 -6.40
CA PRO A 91 -20.28 -14.62 -5.08
C PRO A 91 -19.04 -15.39 -4.59
N ILE A 92 -18.58 -15.08 -3.39
CA ILE A 92 -17.54 -15.88 -2.74
C ILE A 92 -18.05 -17.30 -2.64
N LYS A 93 -17.32 -18.28 -3.18
CA LYS A 93 -17.66 -19.72 -3.08
C LYS A 93 -17.89 -20.05 -1.60
N GLY A 94 -19.16 -20.32 -1.22
CA GLY A 94 -19.57 -20.63 0.16
C GLY A 94 -20.23 -19.49 0.95
N SER A 95 -20.35 -18.25 0.41
CA SER A 95 -20.97 -17.12 1.09
C SER A 95 -22.51 -17.14 1.06
N THR A 96 -23.11 -17.90 0.16
CA THR A 96 -24.58 -18.02 -0.02
C THR A 96 -25.31 -18.55 1.21
N ARG A 97 -24.59 -19.13 2.18
CA ARG A 97 -25.19 -19.73 3.39
C ARG A 97 -25.66 -18.69 4.42
N PHE A 98 -25.25 -17.43 4.31
CA PHE A 98 -25.52 -16.39 5.32
C PHE A 98 -26.11 -15.09 4.76
N GLY A 99 -26.53 -15.05 3.49
CA GLY A 99 -27.13 -13.84 2.90
C GLY A 99 -26.20 -12.62 2.90
N ILE A 100 -24.90 -12.84 2.88
CA ILE A 100 -23.90 -11.78 2.91
C ILE A 100 -23.83 -11.15 1.51
N THR A 101 -23.95 -9.83 1.46
CA THR A 101 -23.78 -9.04 0.24
C THR A 101 -22.39 -9.34 -0.35
N PRO A 102 -22.29 -9.61 -1.67
CA PRO A 102 -21.01 -9.81 -2.33
C PRO A 102 -20.09 -8.62 -2.05
N VAL A 103 -18.90 -8.89 -1.52
CA VAL A 103 -17.88 -7.87 -1.31
C VAL A 103 -17.04 -7.79 -2.57
N ARG A 104 -16.67 -6.59 -2.99
CA ARG A 104 -15.68 -6.42 -4.04
C ARG A 104 -14.36 -6.97 -3.53
N LEU A 105 -13.98 -8.09 -4.12
CA LEU A 105 -12.77 -8.81 -3.74
C LEU A 105 -11.56 -8.14 -4.41
N HIS A 106 -10.42 -8.19 -3.72
CA HIS A 106 -9.11 -7.79 -4.26
C HIS A 106 -8.92 -6.30 -4.56
N GLN A 107 -9.75 -5.43 -4.01
CA GLN A 107 -9.49 -4.00 -4.08
C GLN A 107 -8.63 -3.56 -2.89
N MET A 108 -7.46 -2.99 -3.18
CA MET A 108 -6.63 -2.34 -2.17
C MET A 108 -7.41 -1.19 -1.51
N ASN A 109 -7.20 -0.97 -0.21
CA ASN A 109 -7.82 0.15 0.49
C ASN A 109 -7.27 1.48 -0.06
N PRO A 110 -8.13 2.37 -0.63
CA PRO A 110 -7.68 3.65 -1.18
C PRO A 110 -6.98 4.56 -0.18
N ASP A 111 -7.40 4.53 1.07
CA ASP A 111 -6.83 5.36 2.13
C ASP A 111 -5.42 4.88 2.51
N GLN A 112 -5.20 3.56 2.55
CA GLN A 112 -3.86 2.98 2.73
C GLN A 112 -2.94 3.38 1.57
N CYS A 113 -3.42 3.27 0.34
CA CYS A 113 -2.69 3.64 -0.85
C CYS A 113 -2.32 5.13 -0.83
N ALA A 114 -3.29 6.01 -0.54
CA ALA A 114 -3.09 7.45 -0.46
C ALA A 114 -2.09 7.84 0.64
N PHE A 115 -2.23 7.25 1.83
CA PHE A 115 -1.28 7.46 2.91
C PHE A 115 0.14 7.12 2.49
N SER A 116 0.34 5.94 1.91
CA SER A 116 1.68 5.45 1.56
C SER A 116 2.31 6.27 0.44
N ILE A 117 1.55 6.56 -0.61
CA ILE A 117 2.05 7.38 -1.72
C ILE A 117 2.44 8.77 -1.23
N ASP A 118 1.59 9.42 -0.43
CA ASP A 118 1.88 10.76 0.06
C ASP A 118 3.03 10.80 1.06
N TYR A 119 3.14 9.78 1.91
CA TYR A 119 4.20 9.70 2.91
C TYR A 119 5.59 9.44 2.31
N TYR A 120 5.65 8.59 1.28
CA TYR A 120 6.93 8.13 0.73
C TYR A 120 7.36 8.84 -0.56
N THR A 121 6.53 9.71 -1.15
CA THR A 121 6.83 10.36 -2.43
C THR A 121 6.43 11.82 -2.45
N ASP A 122 7.11 12.60 -3.28
CA ASP A 122 6.79 14.00 -3.53
C ASP A 122 5.86 14.17 -4.74
N PRO A 123 5.14 15.30 -4.87
CA PRO A 123 4.44 15.66 -6.11
C PRO A 123 5.36 15.58 -7.33
N ASN A 124 4.81 15.12 -8.46
CA ASN A 124 5.53 14.84 -9.70
C ASN A 124 6.50 13.64 -9.68
N SER A 125 6.63 12.91 -8.58
CA SER A 125 7.34 11.63 -8.57
C SER A 125 6.72 10.66 -9.57
N LEU A 126 7.54 9.91 -10.30
CA LEU A 126 7.09 8.84 -11.20
C LEU A 126 6.96 7.53 -10.42
N LEU A 127 5.72 7.06 -10.28
CA LEU A 127 5.41 5.79 -9.63
C LEU A 127 5.26 4.68 -10.65
N LEU A 128 5.69 3.49 -10.25
CA LEU A 128 5.49 2.24 -10.99
C LEU A 128 4.63 1.27 -10.17
N ASP A 129 3.64 0.67 -10.82
CA ASP A 129 2.89 -0.48 -10.28
C ASP A 129 2.95 -1.66 -11.26
N PRO A 130 3.79 -2.68 -10.99
CA PRO A 130 3.89 -3.88 -11.82
C PRO A 130 2.61 -4.72 -11.86
N PHE A 131 1.71 -4.56 -10.90
CA PHE A 131 0.47 -5.32 -10.77
C PHE A 131 -0.73 -4.38 -10.61
N SER A 132 -0.89 -3.47 -11.56
CA SER A 132 -1.82 -2.34 -11.49
C SER A 132 -3.30 -2.76 -11.30
N GLY A 133 -3.64 -3.97 -11.76
CA GLY A 133 -4.91 -4.62 -11.46
C GLY A 133 -6.13 -3.71 -11.60
N ARG A 134 -6.82 -3.46 -10.48
CA ARG A 134 -8.06 -2.67 -10.43
C ARG A 134 -7.83 -1.18 -10.18
N SER A 135 -6.65 -0.67 -10.53
CA SER A 135 -6.42 0.78 -10.70
C SER A 135 -6.35 1.64 -9.44
N THR A 136 -6.41 1.06 -8.24
CA THR A 136 -6.35 1.87 -7.02
C THR A 136 -5.08 2.71 -6.97
N THR A 137 -3.92 2.10 -7.29
CA THR A 137 -2.64 2.80 -7.30
C THR A 137 -2.59 3.89 -8.37
N ALA A 138 -3.05 3.59 -9.60
CA ALA A 138 -3.06 4.54 -10.72
C ALA A 138 -3.86 5.80 -10.38
N ILE A 139 -5.11 5.61 -10.00
CA ILE A 139 -6.03 6.71 -9.68
C ILE A 139 -5.52 7.51 -8.48
N THR A 140 -5.04 6.83 -7.44
CA THR A 140 -4.51 7.48 -6.24
C THR A 140 -3.26 8.31 -6.54
N SER A 141 -2.33 7.78 -7.35
CA SER A 141 -1.10 8.48 -7.75
C SER A 141 -1.42 9.78 -8.47
N LEU A 142 -2.28 9.71 -9.49
CA LEU A 142 -2.68 10.88 -10.29
C LEU A 142 -3.50 11.88 -9.47
N TYR A 143 -4.42 11.41 -8.62
CA TYR A 143 -5.19 12.27 -7.71
C TYR A 143 -4.28 13.07 -6.77
N LEU A 144 -3.17 12.46 -6.33
CA LEU A 144 -2.15 13.09 -5.49
C LEU A 144 -1.07 13.83 -6.31
N GLN A 145 -1.26 14.07 -7.60
CA GLN A 145 -0.33 14.79 -8.49
C GLN A 145 1.02 14.08 -8.69
N ARG A 146 1.03 12.74 -8.66
CA ARG A 146 2.17 11.91 -9.05
C ARG A 146 1.99 11.45 -10.50
N LYS A 147 3.09 11.14 -11.19
CA LYS A 147 3.07 10.47 -12.49
C LYS A 147 3.01 8.96 -12.29
N PHE A 148 2.49 8.24 -13.28
CA PHE A 148 2.20 6.82 -13.08
C PHE A 148 2.52 5.97 -14.32
N ILE A 149 3.15 4.83 -14.10
CA ILE A 149 3.26 3.73 -15.05
C ILE A 149 2.72 2.46 -14.38
N GLY A 150 1.78 1.77 -15.02
CA GLY A 150 1.23 0.53 -14.52
C GLY A 150 1.24 -0.58 -15.54
N PHE A 151 1.42 -1.83 -15.08
CA PHE A 151 1.30 -3.03 -15.89
C PHE A 151 0.11 -3.85 -15.40
N GLY A 152 -0.62 -4.45 -16.33
CA GLY A 152 -1.70 -5.38 -16.03
C GLY A 152 -1.90 -6.38 -17.15
N ILE A 153 -2.12 -7.65 -16.79
CA ILE A 153 -2.42 -8.74 -17.74
C ILE A 153 -3.87 -8.70 -18.20
N ASP A 154 -4.78 -8.14 -17.40
CA ASP A 154 -6.19 -7.97 -17.72
C ASP A 154 -6.42 -6.70 -18.55
N LYS A 155 -6.55 -6.88 -19.88
CA LYS A 155 -6.74 -5.76 -20.83
C LYS A 155 -8.05 -5.01 -20.62
N GLU A 156 -9.10 -5.70 -20.19
CA GLU A 156 -10.41 -5.06 -19.94
C GLU A 156 -10.33 -4.15 -18.69
N ALA A 157 -9.76 -4.62 -17.61
CA ALA A 157 -9.51 -3.81 -16.43
C ALA A 157 -8.61 -2.60 -16.73
N ASN A 158 -7.57 -2.80 -17.52
CA ASN A 158 -6.68 -1.73 -17.97
C ASN A 158 -7.43 -0.68 -18.79
N GLN A 159 -8.32 -1.10 -19.72
CA GLN A 159 -9.10 -0.16 -20.50
C GLN A 159 -10.07 0.66 -19.65
N LYS A 160 -10.78 0.03 -18.71
CA LYS A 160 -11.62 0.73 -17.72
C LYS A 160 -10.83 1.77 -16.93
N THR A 161 -9.59 1.44 -16.56
CA THR A 161 -8.69 2.38 -15.88
C THR A 161 -8.38 3.60 -16.75
N ARG A 162 -7.98 3.37 -18.02
CA ARG A 162 -7.69 4.46 -18.97
C ARG A 162 -8.91 5.36 -19.13
N ASP A 163 -10.10 4.78 -19.26
CA ASP A 163 -11.35 5.52 -19.44
C ASP A 163 -11.66 6.41 -18.22
N VAL A 164 -11.46 5.90 -17.01
CA VAL A 164 -11.69 6.68 -15.78
C VAL A 164 -10.64 7.79 -15.63
N ILE A 165 -9.37 7.51 -15.91
CA ILE A 165 -8.33 8.55 -15.86
C ILE A 165 -8.65 9.67 -16.83
N THR A 166 -9.01 9.34 -18.08
CA THR A 166 -9.32 10.31 -19.12
C THR A 166 -10.58 11.10 -18.83
N ASN A 167 -11.68 10.43 -18.46
CA ASN A 167 -13.00 11.05 -18.40
C ASN A 167 -13.31 11.69 -17.03
N HIS A 168 -12.76 11.14 -15.94
CA HIS A 168 -13.09 11.59 -14.59
C HIS A 168 -11.96 12.35 -13.90
N LEU A 169 -10.72 11.83 -13.95
CA LEU A 169 -9.57 12.55 -13.40
C LEU A 169 -9.09 13.65 -14.32
N LYS A 170 -9.25 13.48 -15.65
CA LYS A 170 -8.75 14.40 -16.68
C LYS A 170 -7.26 14.69 -16.50
N ALA A 171 -6.50 13.66 -16.10
CA ALA A 171 -5.05 13.77 -15.95
C ALA A 171 -4.40 13.96 -17.33
N PRO A 172 -3.34 14.79 -17.42
CA PRO A 172 -2.60 14.94 -18.67
C PRO A 172 -2.04 13.62 -19.21
N ASP A 173 -2.14 13.34 -20.49
CA ASP A 173 -1.66 12.09 -21.10
C ASP A 173 -0.15 11.86 -20.89
N ALA A 174 0.62 12.93 -20.70
CA ALA A 174 2.05 12.85 -20.40
C ALA A 174 2.37 12.35 -18.98
N ASP A 175 1.38 12.30 -18.11
CA ASP A 175 1.59 11.97 -16.70
C ASP A 175 1.28 10.51 -16.36
N TRP A 176 0.76 9.74 -17.31
CA TRP A 176 0.42 8.33 -17.02
C TRP A 176 0.54 7.41 -18.24
N ASN A 177 0.79 6.13 -17.94
CA ASN A 177 0.73 5.07 -18.94
C ASN A 177 0.28 3.76 -18.27
N ILE A 178 -0.76 3.14 -18.84
CA ILE A 178 -1.23 1.81 -18.44
C ILE A 178 -0.88 0.85 -19.58
N ILE A 179 -0.06 -0.15 -19.29
CA ILE A 179 0.53 -1.07 -20.25
C ILE A 179 -0.13 -2.45 -20.10
N ASP A 180 -0.67 -2.95 -21.24
CA ASP A 180 -1.16 -4.33 -21.29
C ASP A 180 0.04 -5.27 -21.40
N GLY A 181 0.35 -5.95 -20.29
CA GLY A 181 1.51 -6.85 -20.26
C GLY A 181 1.89 -7.34 -18.87
N ASP A 182 2.90 -8.17 -18.86
CA ASP A 182 3.46 -8.76 -17.65
C ASP A 182 4.37 -7.77 -16.92
N GLY A 183 3.98 -7.41 -15.71
CA GLY A 183 4.74 -6.49 -14.86
C GLY A 183 6.00 -7.10 -14.24
N CYS A 184 6.19 -8.40 -14.28
CA CYS A 184 7.47 -8.99 -13.89
C CYS A 184 8.54 -8.78 -14.96
N ASP A 185 8.20 -8.96 -16.25
CA ASP A 185 9.15 -8.81 -17.36
C ASP A 185 9.44 -7.37 -17.72
N MET A 186 8.44 -6.49 -17.61
CA MET A 186 8.56 -5.06 -17.91
C MET A 186 9.21 -4.78 -19.28
N GLU A 187 8.89 -5.58 -20.30
CA GLU A 187 9.52 -5.49 -21.63
C GLU A 187 9.43 -4.07 -22.24
N TYR A 188 8.32 -3.37 -21.96
CA TYR A 188 8.13 -1.98 -22.40
C TYR A 188 9.21 -1.02 -21.86
N LEU A 189 9.80 -1.32 -20.70
CA LEU A 189 10.81 -0.50 -20.03
C LEU A 189 12.24 -1.07 -20.14
N LYS A 190 12.49 -2.05 -21.01
CA LYS A 190 13.77 -2.78 -21.08
C LYS A 190 14.98 -1.88 -21.32
N ASP A 191 14.81 -0.81 -22.12
CA ASP A 191 15.88 0.11 -22.46
C ASP A 191 16.02 1.31 -21.50
N GLN A 192 15.20 1.34 -20.43
CA GLN A 192 15.21 2.39 -19.42
C GLN A 192 15.96 1.96 -18.16
N SER A 193 16.56 2.92 -17.49
CA SER A 193 17.22 2.71 -16.19
C SER A 193 17.12 3.95 -15.32
N GLU A 194 17.00 3.74 -13.99
CA GLU A 194 16.98 4.79 -12.97
C GLU A 194 16.00 5.94 -13.26
N ILE A 195 14.81 5.62 -13.80
CA ILE A 195 13.75 6.58 -14.10
C ILE A 195 12.64 6.63 -13.06
N ILE A 196 12.45 5.56 -12.29
CA ILE A 196 11.35 5.40 -11.34
C ILE A 196 11.73 6.01 -9.99
N ASP A 197 10.86 6.87 -9.45
CA ASP A 197 11.04 7.47 -8.13
C ASP A 197 10.52 6.57 -7.01
N ALA A 198 9.43 5.85 -7.24
CA ALA A 198 8.89 4.91 -6.27
C ALA A 198 8.11 3.77 -6.94
N VAL A 199 8.03 2.64 -6.25
CA VAL A 199 7.14 1.52 -6.59
C VAL A 199 6.14 1.36 -5.46
N TYR A 200 4.85 1.28 -5.80
CA TYR A 200 3.80 0.92 -4.86
C TYR A 200 2.86 -0.08 -5.50
N THR A 201 2.78 -1.28 -4.94
CA THR A 201 2.05 -2.38 -5.56
C THR A 201 1.52 -3.40 -4.56
N SER A 202 0.44 -4.09 -4.94
CA SER A 202 -0.07 -5.26 -4.23
C SER A 202 -0.12 -6.43 -5.22
N PRO A 203 0.91 -7.28 -5.26
CA PRO A 203 0.96 -8.41 -6.16
C PRO A 203 -0.17 -9.41 -5.86
N PRO A 204 -0.61 -10.20 -6.84
CA PRO A 204 -1.54 -11.30 -6.61
C PRO A 204 -1.03 -12.23 -5.51
N TYR A 205 -1.89 -12.55 -4.53
CA TYR A 205 -1.49 -13.41 -3.41
C TYR A 205 -1.45 -14.86 -3.86
N TYR A 206 -0.31 -15.49 -3.62
CA TYR A 206 -0.07 -16.88 -3.98
C TYR A 206 -1.20 -17.79 -3.49
N ARG A 207 -1.83 -18.54 -4.42
CA ARG A 207 -2.94 -19.46 -4.15
C ARG A 207 -3.98 -18.88 -3.18
N ASN A 208 -4.36 -17.64 -3.38
CA ASN A 208 -5.50 -17.09 -2.67
C ASN A 208 -6.74 -17.93 -3.03
N ALA A 209 -7.75 -17.94 -2.15
CA ALA A 209 -8.97 -18.74 -2.34
C ALA A 209 -9.75 -18.38 -3.62
N GLU A 210 -9.33 -17.38 -4.34
CA GLU A 210 -9.93 -16.83 -5.54
C GLU A 210 -8.88 -16.71 -6.62
N ASP A 211 -9.17 -17.34 -7.74
CA ASP A 211 -8.40 -17.21 -8.97
C ASP A 211 -8.65 -15.81 -9.53
N TYR A 212 -7.60 -14.99 -9.72
CA TYR A 212 -7.74 -13.68 -10.34
C TYR A 212 -8.06 -13.79 -11.83
N SER A 213 -7.40 -14.73 -12.50
CA SER A 213 -7.63 -15.05 -13.91
C SER A 213 -7.16 -16.47 -14.23
N ASP A 214 -7.54 -16.96 -15.42
CA ASP A 214 -7.02 -18.22 -15.99
C ASP A 214 -5.71 -17.99 -16.78
N ASP A 215 -5.15 -16.78 -16.75
CA ASP A 215 -3.91 -16.44 -17.45
C ASP A 215 -2.72 -17.19 -16.83
N PRO A 216 -1.90 -17.89 -17.60
CA PRO A 216 -0.70 -18.56 -17.09
C PRO A 216 0.35 -17.60 -16.50
N LEU A 217 0.28 -16.30 -16.79
CA LEU A 217 1.12 -15.27 -16.19
C LEU A 217 0.60 -14.80 -14.81
N ASP A 218 -0.60 -15.22 -14.41
CA ASP A 218 -1.13 -14.90 -13.10
C ASP A 218 -0.34 -15.66 -12.02
N LEU A 219 0.31 -14.90 -11.13
CA LEU A 219 1.12 -15.45 -10.04
C LEU A 219 0.35 -16.42 -9.12
N CYS A 220 -0.98 -16.26 -9.03
CA CYS A 220 -1.84 -17.15 -8.23
C CYS A 220 -1.84 -18.59 -8.73
N ASN A 221 -1.65 -18.82 -10.05
CA ASN A 221 -1.77 -20.12 -10.70
C ASN A 221 -0.45 -20.88 -10.74
N MET A 222 0.65 -20.26 -10.33
CA MET A 222 2.00 -20.80 -10.43
C MET A 222 2.31 -21.83 -9.34
N SER A 223 3.32 -22.67 -9.58
CA SER A 223 4.00 -23.41 -8.49
C SER A 223 4.84 -22.44 -7.65
N ILE A 224 5.28 -22.88 -6.46
CA ILE A 224 6.16 -22.05 -5.61
C ILE A 224 7.43 -21.65 -6.35
N ASP A 225 8.06 -22.61 -7.04
CA ASP A 225 9.31 -22.36 -7.76
C ASP A 225 9.11 -21.40 -8.94
N GLN A 226 7.99 -21.49 -9.64
CA GLN A 226 7.62 -20.54 -10.69
C GLN A 226 7.34 -19.14 -10.11
N PHE A 227 6.60 -19.06 -9.01
CA PHE A 227 6.35 -17.81 -8.29
C PHE A 227 7.66 -17.15 -7.88
N ASP A 228 8.55 -17.88 -7.19
CA ASP A 228 9.86 -17.39 -6.78
C ASP A 228 10.67 -16.87 -7.97
N SER A 229 10.71 -17.64 -9.06
CA SER A 229 11.41 -17.24 -10.29
C SER A 229 10.82 -15.97 -10.92
N ARG A 230 9.51 -15.78 -10.89
CA ARG A 230 8.87 -14.55 -11.39
C ARG A 230 9.17 -13.34 -10.51
N ILE A 231 9.17 -13.52 -9.20
CA ILE A 231 9.54 -12.46 -8.27
C ILE A 231 11.04 -12.11 -8.39
N ASP A 232 11.91 -13.08 -8.70
CA ASP A 232 13.32 -12.83 -9.00
C ASP A 232 13.49 -11.94 -10.25
N VAL A 233 12.78 -12.25 -11.35
CA VAL A 233 12.75 -11.41 -12.57
C VAL A 233 12.22 -10.01 -12.25
N LEU A 234 11.15 -9.90 -11.45
CA LEU A 234 10.62 -8.61 -10.99
C LEU A 234 11.70 -7.77 -10.29
N PHE A 235 12.38 -8.32 -9.28
CA PHE A 235 13.41 -7.58 -8.55
C PHE A 235 14.62 -7.23 -9.42
N SER A 236 14.98 -8.06 -10.40
CA SER A 236 16.01 -7.76 -11.39
C SER A 236 15.65 -6.49 -12.19
N ASN A 237 14.42 -6.41 -12.69
CA ASN A 237 13.93 -5.24 -13.42
C ASN A 237 13.80 -4.01 -12.51
N LEU A 238 13.26 -4.17 -11.30
CA LEU A 238 13.15 -3.07 -10.33
C LEU A 238 14.54 -2.51 -9.97
N LYS A 239 15.56 -3.37 -9.79
CA LYS A 239 16.94 -2.92 -9.53
C LYS A 239 17.48 -2.01 -10.63
N ARG A 240 17.13 -2.30 -11.88
CA ARG A 240 17.54 -1.46 -13.03
C ARG A 240 16.76 -0.15 -13.09
N LEU A 241 15.46 -0.18 -12.83
CA LEU A 241 14.53 0.93 -13.07
C LEU A 241 14.47 1.94 -11.93
N ILE A 242 14.57 1.51 -10.66
CA ILE A 242 14.46 2.40 -9.51
C ILE A 242 15.72 3.26 -9.37
N LYS A 243 15.54 4.52 -9.08
CA LYS A 243 16.65 5.42 -8.73
C LYS A 243 17.35 4.96 -7.46
N LYS A 244 18.60 5.38 -7.29
CA LYS A 244 19.35 5.09 -6.07
C LYS A 244 18.91 6.01 -4.93
N SER A 245 18.75 5.44 -3.76
CA SER A 245 18.55 6.18 -2.53
C SER A 245 19.91 6.65 -1.96
N SER A 246 19.90 7.74 -1.21
CA SER A 246 21.05 8.24 -0.46
C SER A 246 20.67 8.46 1.00
N TRP A 247 21.30 7.72 1.89
CA TRP A 247 21.07 7.90 3.33
C TRP A 247 21.62 9.24 3.82
N GLU A 248 22.75 9.66 3.30
CA GLU A 248 23.42 10.91 3.65
C GLU A 248 22.59 12.12 3.25
N ASP A 249 22.06 12.12 2.04
CA ASP A 249 21.26 13.22 1.48
C ASP A 249 19.78 13.16 1.89
N LYS A 250 19.35 12.09 2.59
CA LYS A 250 17.95 11.84 2.95
C LYS A 250 17.02 11.74 1.74
N VAL A 251 17.53 11.21 0.64
CA VAL A 251 16.77 10.93 -0.58
C VAL A 251 16.43 9.46 -0.61
N PHE A 252 15.14 9.15 -0.67
CA PHE A 252 14.66 7.77 -0.67
C PHE A 252 13.78 7.51 -1.89
N HIS A 253 14.09 6.40 -2.57
CA HIS A 253 13.32 5.87 -3.69
C HIS A 253 12.78 4.49 -3.31
N PRO A 254 11.61 4.43 -2.67
CA PRO A 254 11.10 3.22 -2.06
C PRO A 254 10.50 2.26 -3.08
N VAL A 255 10.65 0.97 -2.80
CA VAL A 255 9.92 -0.13 -3.44
C VAL A 255 9.01 -0.73 -2.38
N ILE A 256 7.72 -0.50 -2.53
CA ILE A 256 6.70 -0.80 -1.52
C ILE A 256 5.78 -1.90 -2.02
N PHE A 257 5.72 -3.00 -1.28
CA PHE A 257 4.77 -4.09 -1.54
C PHE A 257 3.77 -4.23 -0.40
N VAL A 258 2.49 -4.33 -0.77
CA VAL A 258 1.44 -4.76 0.15
C VAL A 258 1.25 -6.25 -0.04
N VAL A 259 1.67 -7.04 0.95
CA VAL A 259 1.72 -8.50 0.88
C VAL A 259 1.07 -9.15 2.10
N GLY A 260 0.75 -10.40 1.95
CA GLY A 260 0.13 -11.16 3.00
C GLY A 260 0.66 -12.59 3.07
N THR A 261 -0.01 -13.38 3.88
CA THR A 261 0.26 -14.81 4.00
C THR A 261 -0.90 -15.60 3.40
N SER A 262 -0.61 -16.69 2.72
CA SER A 262 -1.59 -17.65 2.22
C SER A 262 -1.51 -18.95 2.99
N ARG A 263 -2.67 -19.56 3.27
CA ARG A 263 -2.72 -20.84 3.99
C ARG A 263 -2.92 -21.98 3.00
N LEU A 264 -1.93 -22.84 2.91
CA LEU A 264 -1.86 -23.94 1.96
C LEU A 264 -2.31 -25.30 2.54
N GLY A 265 -3.29 -25.29 3.44
CA GLY A 265 -3.81 -26.50 4.08
C GLY A 265 -2.72 -27.24 4.85
N LYS A 266 -2.43 -28.50 4.49
CA LYS A 266 -1.40 -29.34 5.14
C LYS A 266 0.03 -28.86 4.91
N GLN A 267 0.27 -28.02 3.89
CA GLN A 267 1.59 -27.45 3.60
C GLN A 267 1.93 -26.24 4.48
N GLY A 268 1.00 -25.80 5.34
CA GLY A 268 1.24 -24.73 6.28
C GLY A 268 0.91 -23.34 5.73
N ILE A 269 1.76 -22.38 6.02
CA ILE A 269 1.62 -20.98 5.61
C ILE A 269 2.70 -20.64 4.60
N PHE A 270 2.30 -20.07 3.47
CA PHE A 270 3.18 -19.38 2.55
C PHE A 270 3.23 -17.90 2.94
N ASP A 271 4.40 -17.43 3.32
CA ASP A 271 4.62 -16.05 3.75
C ASP A 271 5.30 -15.25 2.65
N MET A 272 4.51 -14.44 1.95
CA MET A 272 5.02 -13.57 0.89
C MET A 272 6.03 -12.56 1.42
N THR A 273 5.87 -12.08 2.66
CA THR A 273 6.82 -11.16 3.28
C THR A 273 8.23 -11.75 3.32
N HIS A 274 8.34 -13.00 3.77
CA HIS A 274 9.61 -13.71 3.82
C HIS A 274 10.21 -13.93 2.42
N THR A 275 9.38 -14.37 1.46
CA THR A 275 9.82 -14.60 0.07
C THR A 275 10.36 -13.32 -0.55
N PHE A 276 9.63 -12.22 -0.43
CA PHE A 276 10.05 -10.93 -0.99
C PHE A 276 11.33 -10.41 -0.34
N GLN A 277 11.46 -10.52 1.00
CA GLN A 277 12.69 -10.09 1.69
C GLN A 277 13.91 -10.89 1.25
N ARG A 278 13.78 -12.21 1.10
CA ARG A 278 14.87 -13.09 0.64
C ARG A 278 15.34 -12.69 -0.76
N ILE A 279 14.41 -12.60 -1.72
CA ILE A 279 14.74 -12.28 -3.11
C ILE A 279 15.25 -10.84 -3.24
N ALA A 280 14.62 -9.87 -2.57
CA ALA A 280 15.08 -8.48 -2.56
C ALA A 280 16.55 -8.35 -2.12
N LYS A 281 16.94 -9.10 -1.09
CA LYS A 281 18.33 -9.12 -0.60
C LYS A 281 19.30 -9.67 -1.65
N GLU A 282 18.93 -10.68 -2.42
CA GLU A 282 19.73 -11.25 -3.51
C GLU A 282 19.98 -10.21 -4.62
N HIS A 283 19.02 -9.29 -4.83
CA HIS A 283 19.14 -8.15 -5.74
C HIS A 283 19.73 -6.87 -5.11
N SER A 284 20.32 -6.97 -3.92
CA SER A 284 20.97 -5.84 -3.22
C SER A 284 20.01 -4.74 -2.76
N PHE A 285 18.76 -5.06 -2.55
CA PHE A 285 17.84 -4.17 -1.86
C PHE A 285 18.00 -4.30 -0.35
N THR A 286 17.90 -3.17 0.35
CA THR A 286 17.84 -3.11 1.81
C THR A 286 16.39 -3.10 2.25
N PHE A 287 16.03 -3.98 3.19
CA PHE A 287 14.74 -3.92 3.88
C PHE A 287 14.75 -2.70 4.79
N HIS A 288 13.97 -1.68 4.42
CA HIS A 288 14.03 -0.36 5.03
C HIS A 288 13.02 -0.19 6.14
N ASP A 289 11.76 -0.60 5.90
CA ASP A 289 10.68 -0.41 6.85
C ASP A 289 9.56 -1.45 6.67
N GLN A 290 8.70 -1.57 7.68
CA GLN A 290 7.52 -2.42 7.65
C GLN A 290 6.36 -1.80 8.44
N MET A 291 5.18 -1.79 7.85
CA MET A 291 3.94 -1.40 8.48
C MET A 291 2.94 -2.56 8.43
N PHE A 292 2.25 -2.83 9.53
CA PHE A 292 1.13 -3.77 9.57
C PHE A 292 -0.17 -3.01 9.43
N VAL A 293 -0.95 -3.38 8.43
CA VAL A 293 -2.26 -2.77 8.16
C VAL A 293 -3.35 -3.69 8.68
N GLN A 294 -4.09 -3.21 9.66
CA GLN A 294 -5.22 -3.97 10.20
C GLN A 294 -6.38 -3.99 9.22
N LEU A 295 -6.80 -5.19 8.83
CA LEU A 295 -7.94 -5.39 7.96
C LEU A 295 -9.26 -5.36 8.73
N ASN A 296 -10.23 -4.65 8.18
CA ASN A 296 -11.62 -4.79 8.57
C ASN A 296 -12.22 -6.02 7.85
N ASN A 297 -12.12 -7.20 8.47
CA ASN A 297 -12.63 -8.41 7.85
C ASN A 297 -14.06 -8.71 8.32
N PRO A 298 -15.09 -8.43 7.50
CA PRO A 298 -16.48 -8.69 7.84
C PRO A 298 -16.81 -10.19 7.93
N PHE A 299 -15.94 -11.07 7.40
CA PHE A 299 -16.12 -12.51 7.40
C PHE A 299 -15.48 -13.21 8.60
N LEU A 300 -14.99 -12.46 9.59
CA LEU A 300 -14.41 -13.03 10.80
C LEU A 300 -15.31 -14.10 11.41
N CYS A 301 -16.58 -13.79 11.57
CA CYS A 301 -17.57 -14.70 12.18
C CYS A 301 -17.79 -15.98 11.37
N SER A 302 -17.83 -15.91 10.03
CA SER A 302 -18.08 -17.07 9.17
C SER A 302 -16.93 -18.08 9.15
N SER A 303 -15.72 -17.63 9.45
CA SER A 303 -14.51 -18.47 9.48
C SER A 303 -14.15 -18.99 10.87
N LEU A 304 -14.77 -18.48 11.95
CA LEU A 304 -14.40 -18.80 13.33
C LEU A 304 -14.48 -20.30 13.64
N GLU A 305 -15.60 -20.96 13.27
CA GLU A 305 -15.78 -22.38 13.53
C GLU A 305 -14.72 -23.23 12.81
N ARG A 306 -14.48 -22.95 11.52
CA ARG A 306 -13.46 -23.63 10.74
C ARG A 306 -12.07 -23.41 11.32
N ASN A 307 -11.75 -22.19 11.70
CA ASN A 307 -10.45 -21.85 12.28
C ASN A 307 -10.27 -22.53 13.63
N TYR A 308 -11.29 -22.56 14.47
CA TYR A 308 -11.25 -23.26 15.76
C TYR A 308 -11.02 -24.77 15.59
N ARG A 309 -11.78 -25.43 14.69
CA ARG A 309 -11.62 -26.86 14.40
C ARG A 309 -10.19 -27.19 13.91
N ASN A 310 -9.62 -26.33 13.09
CA ASN A 310 -8.29 -26.52 12.52
C ASN A 310 -7.17 -25.95 13.37
N ARG A 311 -7.48 -25.35 14.54
CA ARG A 311 -6.51 -24.67 15.40
C ARG A 311 -5.76 -23.55 14.69
N TYR A 312 -6.44 -22.80 13.83
CA TYR A 312 -5.90 -21.67 13.10
C TYR A 312 -6.17 -20.35 13.82
N VAL A 313 -5.17 -19.47 13.84
CA VAL A 313 -5.37 -18.07 14.20
C VAL A 313 -5.98 -17.33 13.01
N HIS A 314 -6.94 -16.45 13.28
CA HIS A 314 -7.53 -15.62 12.24
C HIS A 314 -6.53 -14.55 11.80
N LYS A 315 -6.35 -14.41 10.45
CA LYS A 315 -5.55 -13.35 9.86
C LYS A 315 -6.38 -12.09 9.71
N ASN A 316 -5.95 -11.00 10.31
CA ASN A 316 -6.61 -9.70 10.27
C ASN A 316 -5.67 -8.53 9.92
N TYR A 317 -4.54 -8.82 9.28
CA TYR A 317 -3.58 -7.81 8.85
C TYR A 317 -2.95 -8.17 7.51
N GLU A 318 -2.44 -7.14 6.85
CA GLU A 318 -1.49 -7.22 5.74
C GLU A 318 -0.19 -6.54 6.14
N SER A 319 0.90 -6.92 5.49
CA SER A 319 2.20 -6.27 5.67
C SER A 319 2.46 -5.35 4.50
N GLN A 320 2.73 -4.09 4.78
CA GLN A 320 3.36 -3.20 3.83
C GLN A 320 4.86 -3.21 4.11
N ILE A 321 5.63 -3.70 3.16
CA ILE A 321 7.08 -3.84 3.28
C ILE A 321 7.75 -2.89 2.32
N VAL A 322 8.81 -2.23 2.80
CA VAL A 322 9.51 -1.17 2.07
C VAL A 322 10.98 -1.55 1.89
N PHE A 323 11.42 -1.49 0.66
CA PHE A 323 12.82 -1.70 0.29
C PHE A 323 13.39 -0.44 -0.34
N VAL A 324 14.71 -0.27 -0.25
CA VAL A 324 15.48 0.78 -0.93
C VAL A 324 16.73 0.21 -1.58
N LYS A 325 17.17 0.85 -2.67
CA LYS A 325 18.46 0.57 -3.32
C LYS A 325 19.39 1.75 -3.06
N TYR A 326 20.53 1.50 -2.42
CA TYR A 326 21.59 2.48 -2.21
C TYR A 326 22.64 2.42 -3.31
#